data_ecf9d3bf1499f4ef82bf32f2c963296c
#
_entry.id   ecf9d3bf1499f4ef82bf32f2c963296c
#
_cell.length_a   1.000
_cell.length_b   1.000
_cell.length_c   1.000
_cell.angle_alpha   90.00
_cell.angle_beta   90.00
_cell.angle_gamma   90.00
#
_symmetry.space_group_name_H-M   'P 1'
#
loop_
_entity.id
_entity.type
_entity.pdbx_description
1 polymer ?
#
loop_
_entity_poly.entity_id
_entity_poly.type
_entity_poly.pdbx_seq_one_letter_code
_entity_poly.pdbx_strand_id
1 'polypeptide(L)'
;VAFVFGGVLGLTRSFALEKENGNLHGLMLAPVGRDTIFFGKMMANFLFMLMVETIIFPIFAVLFNLSLAAPELVPIAVLATLGIATVGTVFSAMAVNTRAREVMLPLLFLPVAVPVIVAAVEASGLVFRDSGLDDMAQWLPLLGAFDAIFLVVCPIAFNLVIEE
;
A
#
# COMPACT_ATOMS: atom_id res chain seq x y z
N VAL A 1 -7.29 7.62 -4.67
CA VAL A 1 -8.17 6.47 -4.97
C VAL A 1 -7.68 5.74 -6.23
N ALA A 2 -7.57 6.39 -7.41
CA ALA A 2 -7.11 5.76 -8.65
C ALA A 2 -5.72 5.11 -8.51
N PHE A 3 -4.80 5.78 -7.83
CA PHE A 3 -3.45 5.29 -7.53
C PHE A 3 -3.48 4.02 -6.66
N VAL A 4 -4.32 4.00 -5.63
CA VAL A 4 -4.52 2.84 -4.74
C VAL A 4 -5.02 1.63 -5.53
N PHE A 5 -6.04 1.84 -6.37
CA PHE A 5 -6.56 0.77 -7.24
C PHE A 5 -5.51 0.27 -8.24
N GLY A 6 -4.77 1.18 -8.87
CA GLY A 6 -3.67 0.82 -9.78
C GLY A 6 -2.59 -0.03 -9.10
N GLY A 7 -2.19 0.34 -7.89
CA GLY A 7 -1.22 -0.41 -7.08
C GLY A 7 -1.71 -1.81 -6.71
N VAL A 8 -2.96 -1.91 -6.24
CA VAL A 8 -3.57 -3.20 -5.85
C VAL A 8 -3.76 -4.13 -7.06
N LEU A 9 -4.22 -3.61 -8.19
CA LEU A 9 -4.37 -4.40 -9.42
C LEU A 9 -3.01 -4.86 -9.96
N GLY A 10 -1.98 -4.00 -9.89
CA GLY A 10 -0.61 -4.36 -10.25
C GLY A 10 -0.05 -5.49 -9.39
N LEU A 11 -0.28 -5.43 -8.07
CA LEU A 11 0.07 -6.50 -7.13
C LEU A 11 -0.61 -7.81 -7.46
N THR A 12 -1.92 -7.78 -7.67
CA THR A 12 -2.70 -8.99 -7.99
C THR A 12 -2.17 -9.65 -9.26
N ARG A 13 -1.82 -8.86 -10.27
CA ARG A 13 -1.24 -9.36 -11.51
C ARG A 13 0.14 -9.96 -11.29
N SER A 14 0.98 -9.33 -10.47
CA SER A 14 2.32 -9.85 -10.12
C SER A 14 2.24 -11.21 -9.43
N PHE A 15 1.39 -11.35 -8.41
CA PHE A 15 1.17 -12.63 -7.73
C PHE A 15 0.57 -13.70 -8.65
N ALA A 16 -0.36 -13.32 -9.55
CA ALA A 16 -0.97 -14.25 -10.50
C ALA A 16 0.05 -14.82 -11.48
N LEU A 17 0.91 -13.97 -12.04
CA LEU A 17 1.98 -14.40 -12.97
C LEU A 17 2.99 -15.32 -12.28
N GLU A 18 3.33 -15.06 -11.03
CA GLU A 18 4.24 -15.92 -10.27
C GLU A 18 3.63 -17.28 -9.97
N LYS A 19 2.33 -17.35 -9.70
CA LYS A 19 1.61 -18.62 -9.52
C LYS A 19 1.52 -19.39 -10.81
N GLU A 20 1.17 -18.74 -11.92
CA GLU A 20 1.07 -19.37 -13.25
C GLU A 20 2.42 -19.93 -13.72
N ASN A 21 3.53 -19.26 -13.43
CA ASN A 21 4.88 -19.68 -13.77
C ASN A 21 5.47 -20.73 -12.81
N GLY A 22 4.73 -21.16 -11.77
CA GLY A 22 5.22 -22.09 -10.76
C GLY A 22 6.32 -21.54 -9.83
N ASN A 23 6.68 -20.28 -9.97
CA ASN A 23 7.74 -19.62 -9.20
C ASN A 23 7.37 -19.49 -7.71
N LEU A 24 6.09 -19.47 -7.39
CA LEU A 24 5.61 -19.44 -6.02
C LEU A 24 6.03 -20.72 -5.25
N HIS A 25 5.92 -21.88 -5.90
CA HIS A 25 6.41 -23.16 -5.34
C HIS A 25 7.93 -23.17 -5.21
N GLY A 26 8.66 -22.61 -6.17
CA GLY A 26 10.11 -22.46 -6.09
C GLY A 26 10.57 -21.55 -4.93
N LEU A 27 9.87 -20.47 -4.68
CA LEU A 27 10.09 -19.57 -3.55
C LEU A 27 9.79 -20.24 -2.20
N MET A 28 8.78 -21.11 -2.14
CA MET A 28 8.45 -21.88 -0.93
C MET A 28 9.45 -23.02 -0.64
N LEU A 29 10.16 -23.52 -1.66
CA LEU A 29 11.26 -24.50 -1.52
C LEU A 29 12.60 -23.85 -1.17
N ALA A 30 12.73 -22.53 -1.31
CA ALA A 30 13.92 -21.83 -0.87
C ALA A 30 13.99 -21.85 0.68
N PRO A 31 15.17 -21.97 1.30
CA PRO A 31 15.36 -21.97 2.74
C PRO A 31 15.21 -20.56 3.33
N VAL A 32 14.13 -19.86 2.96
CA VAL A 32 13.84 -18.47 3.34
C VAL A 32 12.51 -18.48 4.12
N GLY A 33 12.48 -17.79 5.25
CA GLY A 33 11.24 -17.65 6.03
C GLY A 33 10.14 -16.98 5.22
N ARG A 34 8.89 -17.40 5.42
CA ARG A 34 7.68 -16.84 4.77
C ARG A 34 7.56 -15.33 5.00
N ASP A 35 7.96 -14.86 6.19
CA ASP A 35 8.00 -13.44 6.52
C ASP A 35 8.93 -12.66 5.60
N THR A 36 10.09 -13.25 5.25
CA THR A 36 11.04 -12.63 4.32
C THR A 36 10.44 -12.48 2.92
N ILE A 37 9.67 -13.46 2.47
CA ILE A 37 8.95 -13.39 1.18
C ILE A 37 7.90 -12.28 1.22
N PHE A 38 7.14 -12.19 2.32
CA PHE A 38 6.16 -11.12 2.50
C PHE A 38 6.80 -9.74 2.45
N PHE A 39 7.83 -9.51 3.27
CA PHE A 39 8.53 -8.22 3.31
C PHE A 39 9.21 -7.87 1.99
N GLY A 40 9.77 -8.85 1.29
CA GLY A 40 10.36 -8.65 -0.04
C GLY A 40 9.34 -8.16 -1.05
N LYS A 41 8.16 -8.79 -1.10
CA LYS A 41 7.07 -8.39 -2.00
C LYS A 41 6.45 -7.06 -1.62
N MET A 42 6.21 -6.85 -0.33
CA MET A 42 5.71 -5.58 0.20
C MET A 42 6.66 -4.43 -0.17
N MET A 43 7.97 -4.63 0.04
CA MET A 43 8.98 -3.61 -0.26
C MET A 43 9.08 -3.33 -1.76
N ALA A 44 9.05 -4.36 -2.60
CA ALA A 44 9.05 -4.19 -4.04
C ALA A 44 7.83 -3.39 -4.52
N ASN A 45 6.65 -3.69 -3.99
CA ASN A 45 5.44 -2.95 -4.30
C ASN A 45 5.47 -1.52 -3.77
N PHE A 46 5.92 -1.33 -2.54
CA PHE A 46 6.09 -0.01 -1.93
C PHE A 46 7.00 0.88 -2.78
N LEU A 47 8.17 0.39 -3.18
CA LEU A 47 9.09 1.12 -4.05
C LEU A 47 8.49 1.43 -5.42
N PHE A 48 7.76 0.47 -6.01
CA PHE A 48 7.06 0.69 -7.27
C PHE A 48 6.01 1.79 -7.14
N MET A 49 5.20 1.76 -6.08
CA MET A 49 4.19 2.79 -5.82
C MET A 49 4.82 4.16 -5.60
N LEU A 50 5.89 4.26 -4.81
CA LEU A 50 6.63 5.51 -4.62
C LEU A 50 7.22 6.06 -5.93
N MET A 51 7.76 5.19 -6.78
CA MET A 51 8.27 5.59 -8.09
C MET A 51 7.17 6.21 -8.96
N VAL A 52 6.02 5.55 -9.03
CA VAL A 52 4.85 6.05 -9.78
C VAL A 52 4.35 7.36 -9.18
N GLU A 53 4.27 7.47 -7.86
CA GLU A 53 3.85 8.66 -7.14
C GLU A 53 4.79 9.85 -7.41
N THR A 54 6.11 9.61 -7.42
CA THR A 54 7.13 10.63 -7.76
C THR A 54 6.96 11.18 -9.17
N ILE A 55 6.46 10.36 -10.11
CA ILE A 55 6.20 10.81 -11.49
C ILE A 55 4.86 11.54 -11.59
N ILE A 56 3.82 11.02 -10.92
CA ILE A 56 2.46 11.56 -11.02
C ILE A 56 2.31 12.86 -10.23
N PHE A 57 2.97 12.98 -9.07
CA PHE A 57 2.84 14.15 -8.20
C PHE A 57 3.17 15.47 -8.88
N PRO A 58 4.31 15.65 -9.59
CA PRO A 58 4.60 16.90 -10.28
C PRO A 58 3.60 17.22 -11.40
N ILE A 59 3.08 16.20 -12.09
CA ILE A 59 2.06 16.40 -13.12
C ILE A 59 0.78 16.95 -12.49
N PHE A 60 0.36 16.38 -11.36
CA PHE A 60 -0.79 16.83 -10.60
C PHE A 60 -0.60 18.27 -10.06
N ALA A 61 0.58 18.54 -9.51
CA ALA A 61 0.91 19.85 -8.97
C ALA A 61 0.82 20.95 -10.04
N VAL A 62 1.30 20.69 -11.25
CA VAL A 62 1.19 21.63 -12.38
C VAL A 62 -0.27 21.79 -12.83
N LEU A 63 -1.03 20.70 -12.95
CA LEU A 63 -2.43 20.75 -13.40
C LEU A 63 -3.34 21.51 -12.44
N PHE A 64 -3.11 21.38 -11.13
CA PHE A 64 -3.92 22.02 -10.09
C PHE A 64 -3.30 23.31 -9.53
N ASN A 65 -2.20 23.78 -10.13
CA ASN A 65 -1.47 24.97 -9.70
C ASN A 65 -1.10 24.93 -8.20
N LEU A 66 -0.68 23.75 -7.73
CA LEU A 66 -0.28 23.52 -6.36
C LEU A 66 1.20 23.86 -6.16
N SER A 67 1.56 24.29 -4.95
CA SER A 67 2.98 24.49 -4.61
C SER A 67 3.71 23.14 -4.60
N LEU A 68 4.72 22.99 -5.46
CA LEU A 68 5.62 21.83 -5.47
C LEU A 68 6.55 21.81 -4.24
N ALA A 69 6.65 22.94 -3.53
CA ALA A 69 7.55 23.12 -2.40
C ALA A 69 6.85 22.88 -1.06
N ALA A 70 6.09 21.78 -0.95
CA ALA A 70 5.48 21.36 0.32
C ALA A 70 6.16 20.07 0.79
N PRO A 71 7.33 20.15 1.49
CA PRO A 71 8.06 18.98 1.97
C PRO A 71 7.24 18.15 2.98
N GLU A 72 6.21 18.75 3.58
CA GLU A 72 5.28 18.11 4.51
C GLU A 72 4.43 17.02 3.85
N LEU A 73 4.27 17.06 2.52
CA LEU A 73 3.56 16.02 1.78
C LEU A 73 4.35 14.71 1.69
N VAL A 74 5.67 14.76 1.78
CA VAL A 74 6.52 13.57 1.66
C VAL A 74 6.24 12.53 2.75
N PRO A 75 6.23 12.87 4.06
CA PRO A 75 5.93 11.88 5.08
C PRO A 75 4.50 11.35 4.98
N ILE A 76 3.52 12.17 4.56
CA ILE A 76 2.14 11.71 4.35
C ILE A 76 2.09 10.69 3.23
N ALA A 77 2.73 10.98 2.10
CA ALA A 77 2.81 10.08 0.94
C ALA A 77 3.49 8.76 1.30
N VAL A 78 4.64 8.81 1.96
CA VAL A 78 5.41 7.63 2.37
C VAL A 78 4.60 6.73 3.31
N LEU A 79 4.00 7.30 4.36
CA LEU A 79 3.19 6.53 5.31
C LEU A 79 1.95 5.95 4.63
N ALA A 80 1.18 6.75 3.91
CA ALA A 80 -0.02 6.27 3.22
C ALA A 80 0.30 5.14 2.23
N THR A 81 1.38 5.28 1.46
CA THR A 81 1.82 4.27 0.50
C THR A 81 2.32 3.00 1.19
N LEU A 82 3.00 3.13 2.34
CA LEU A 82 3.46 1.98 3.13
C LEU A 82 2.28 1.17 3.67
N GLY A 83 1.28 1.83 4.26
CA GLY A 83 0.07 1.17 4.75
C GLY A 83 -0.68 0.44 3.65
N ILE A 84 -0.89 1.10 2.50
CA ILE A 84 -1.55 0.51 1.34
C ILE A 84 -0.76 -0.66 0.76
N ALA A 85 0.57 -0.55 0.66
CA ALA A 85 1.43 -1.62 0.16
C ALA A 85 1.40 -2.85 1.09
N THR A 86 1.43 -2.63 2.40
CA THR A 86 1.40 -3.69 3.41
C THR A 86 0.09 -4.48 3.34
N VAL A 87 -1.03 -3.79 3.43
CA VAL A 87 -2.37 -4.39 3.38
C VAL A 87 -2.62 -5.02 2.00
N GLY A 88 -2.30 -4.29 0.93
CA GLY A 88 -2.47 -4.74 -0.45
C GLY A 88 -1.71 -6.03 -0.76
N THR A 89 -0.52 -6.22 -0.18
CA THR A 89 0.27 -7.44 -0.36
C THR A 89 -0.44 -8.66 0.22
N VAL A 90 -1.01 -8.58 1.42
CA VAL A 90 -1.77 -9.68 2.02
C VAL A 90 -3.02 -9.99 1.23
N PHE A 91 -3.83 -8.97 0.91
CA PHE A 91 -5.06 -9.18 0.15
C PHE A 91 -4.79 -9.73 -1.25
N SER A 92 -3.68 -9.33 -1.90
CA SER A 92 -3.27 -9.89 -3.18
C SER A 92 -2.88 -11.36 -3.07
N ALA A 93 -2.19 -11.76 -2.01
CA ALA A 93 -1.86 -13.16 -1.74
C ALA A 93 -3.12 -14.00 -1.50
N MET A 94 -4.08 -13.49 -0.70
CA MET A 94 -5.39 -14.13 -0.49
C MET A 94 -6.17 -14.31 -1.79
N ALA A 95 -6.19 -13.27 -2.63
CA ALA A 95 -6.96 -13.25 -3.86
C ALA A 95 -6.48 -14.26 -4.90
N VAL A 96 -5.18 -14.58 -4.93
CA VAL A 96 -4.61 -15.55 -5.89
C VAL A 96 -5.16 -16.96 -5.69
N ASN A 97 -5.57 -17.30 -4.46
CA ASN A 97 -6.14 -18.62 -4.13
C ASN A 97 -7.66 -18.69 -4.36
N THR A 98 -8.32 -17.59 -4.69
CA THR A 98 -9.78 -17.53 -4.80
C THR A 98 -10.22 -17.39 -6.26
N ARG A 99 -11.26 -18.16 -6.69
CA ARG A 99 -11.81 -18.07 -8.06
C ARG A 99 -12.43 -16.71 -8.39
N ALA A 100 -12.91 -15.98 -7.38
CA ALA A 100 -13.55 -14.66 -7.51
C ALA A 100 -12.60 -13.49 -7.19
N ARG A 101 -11.30 -13.68 -7.37
CA ARG A 101 -10.24 -12.74 -6.99
C ARG A 101 -10.45 -11.29 -7.44
N GLU A 102 -10.97 -11.11 -8.66
CA GLU A 102 -11.14 -9.77 -9.26
C GLU A 102 -12.17 -8.91 -8.54
N VAL A 103 -13.17 -9.54 -7.93
CA VAL A 103 -14.24 -8.84 -7.21
C VAL A 103 -14.01 -8.82 -5.70
N MET A 104 -13.52 -9.92 -5.13
CA MET A 104 -13.31 -10.02 -3.69
C MET A 104 -12.20 -9.12 -3.19
N LEU A 105 -11.12 -8.95 -3.98
CA LEU A 105 -9.97 -8.14 -3.57
C LEU A 105 -10.37 -6.67 -3.35
N PRO A 106 -10.98 -5.95 -4.30
CA PRO A 106 -11.42 -4.57 -4.06
C PRO A 106 -12.45 -4.46 -2.93
N LEU A 107 -13.36 -5.43 -2.82
CA LEU A 107 -14.43 -5.41 -1.83
C LEU A 107 -13.91 -5.50 -0.39
N LEU A 108 -12.92 -6.37 -0.14
CA LEU A 108 -12.33 -6.55 1.20
C LEU A 108 -11.24 -5.52 1.50
N PHE A 109 -10.49 -5.11 0.48
CA PHE A 109 -9.41 -4.15 0.63
C PHE A 109 -9.92 -2.74 0.94
N LEU A 110 -11.01 -2.29 0.27
CA LEU A 110 -11.56 -0.95 0.41
C LEU A 110 -11.86 -0.55 1.87
N PRO A 111 -12.64 -1.33 2.65
CA PRO A 111 -12.95 -0.97 4.02
C PRO A 111 -11.71 -0.79 4.90
N VAL A 112 -10.65 -1.58 4.65
CA VAL A 112 -9.41 -1.51 5.40
C VAL A 112 -8.54 -0.33 4.95
N ALA A 113 -8.57 0.01 3.65
CA ALA A 113 -7.81 1.12 3.10
C ALA A 113 -8.46 2.50 3.38
N VAL A 114 -9.78 2.55 3.61
CA VAL A 114 -10.52 3.82 3.84
C VAL A 114 -9.92 4.67 4.94
N PRO A 115 -9.58 4.17 6.14
CA PRO A 115 -8.98 4.99 7.18
C PRO A 115 -7.67 5.66 6.75
N VAL A 116 -6.81 4.93 6.03
CA VAL A 116 -5.54 5.46 5.50
C VAL A 116 -5.81 6.54 4.45
N ILE A 117 -6.74 6.27 3.53
CA ILE A 117 -7.11 7.21 2.47
C ILE A 117 -7.66 8.51 3.07
N VAL A 118 -8.57 8.40 4.05
CA VAL A 118 -9.16 9.56 4.71
C VAL A 118 -8.07 10.36 5.45
N ALA A 119 -7.24 9.69 6.24
CA ALA A 119 -6.16 10.35 6.97
C ALA A 119 -5.16 11.05 6.03
N ALA A 120 -4.78 10.40 4.93
CA ALA A 120 -3.88 10.99 3.93
C ALA A 120 -4.51 12.20 3.22
N VAL A 121 -5.80 12.14 2.87
CA VAL A 121 -6.54 13.24 2.23
C VAL A 121 -6.67 14.43 3.17
N GLU A 122 -7.06 14.21 4.42
CA GLU A 122 -7.20 15.28 5.41
C GLU A 122 -5.84 15.92 5.74
N ALA A 123 -4.81 15.11 5.98
CA ALA A 123 -3.46 15.61 6.22
C ALA A 123 -2.93 16.43 5.03
N SER A 124 -3.13 15.96 3.81
CA SER A 124 -2.72 16.70 2.59
C SER A 124 -3.53 17.99 2.40
N GLY A 125 -4.83 17.96 2.75
CA GLY A 125 -5.69 19.13 2.68
C GLY A 125 -5.25 20.24 3.62
N LEU A 126 -4.74 19.91 4.80
CA LEU A 126 -4.20 20.87 5.76
C LEU A 126 -2.92 21.54 5.26
N VAL A 127 -2.03 20.77 4.58
CA VAL A 127 -0.84 21.33 3.94
C VAL A 127 -1.20 22.40 2.91
N PHE A 128 -2.21 22.12 2.06
CA PHE A 128 -2.63 23.06 1.02
C PHE A 128 -3.39 24.30 1.55
N ARG A 129 -3.95 24.23 2.77
CA ARG A 129 -4.63 25.36 3.41
C ARG A 129 -3.69 26.23 4.22
N ASP A 130 -2.39 25.94 4.20
CA ASP A 130 -1.37 26.64 5.00
C ASP A 130 -1.71 26.62 6.51
N SER A 131 -2.44 25.59 6.92
CA SER A 131 -2.76 25.32 8.31
C SER A 131 -1.48 24.88 9.02
N GLY A 132 -1.26 25.37 10.23
CA GLY A 132 -0.01 25.12 10.96
C GLY A 132 0.32 23.64 11.16
N LEU A 133 1.59 23.34 11.44
CA LEU A 133 2.08 21.99 11.70
C LEU A 133 1.33 21.28 12.85
N ASP A 134 0.75 22.04 13.76
CA ASP A 134 -0.03 21.51 14.89
C ASP A 134 -1.29 20.76 14.46
N ASP A 135 -1.96 21.22 13.39
CA ASP A 135 -3.16 20.55 12.86
C ASP A 135 -2.81 19.24 12.12
N MET A 136 -1.62 19.15 11.56
CA MET A 136 -1.11 17.92 10.94
C MET A 136 -0.68 16.88 11.98
N ALA A 137 -0.29 17.33 13.18
CA ALA A 137 0.25 16.48 14.24
C ALA A 137 -0.71 15.38 14.72
N GLN A 138 -2.01 15.51 14.45
CA GLN A 138 -2.99 14.47 14.78
C GLN A 138 -3.12 13.38 13.71
N TRP A 139 -2.89 13.70 12.43
CA TRP A 139 -3.09 12.77 11.32
C TRP A 139 -1.86 11.88 11.04
N LEU A 140 -0.65 12.42 11.19
CA LEU A 140 0.59 11.65 11.03
C LEU A 140 0.72 10.50 12.03
N PRO A 141 0.44 10.67 13.35
CA PRO A 141 0.42 9.55 14.28
C PRO A 141 -0.67 8.51 13.96
N LEU A 142 -1.81 8.93 13.40
CA LEU A 142 -2.85 8.01 12.97
C LEU A 142 -2.38 7.11 11.83
N LEU A 143 -1.74 7.68 10.81
CA LEU A 143 -1.12 6.93 9.72
C LEU A 143 -0.02 6.00 10.25
N GLY A 144 0.86 6.51 11.10
CA GLY A 144 1.93 5.71 11.70
C GLY A 144 1.42 4.58 12.60
N ALA A 145 0.36 4.80 13.36
CA ALA A 145 -0.27 3.75 14.17
C ALA A 145 -0.91 2.68 13.29
N PHE A 146 -1.58 3.08 12.21
CA PHE A 146 -2.11 2.13 11.23
C PHE A 146 -0.99 1.27 10.65
N ASP A 147 0.08 1.88 10.18
CA ASP A 147 1.24 1.18 9.62
C ASP A 147 1.87 0.23 10.62
N ALA A 148 2.07 0.66 11.86
CA ALA A 148 2.64 -0.17 12.92
C ALA A 148 1.77 -1.41 13.20
N ILE A 149 0.44 -1.24 13.27
CA ILE A 149 -0.49 -2.35 13.48
C ILE A 149 -0.43 -3.32 12.30
N PHE A 150 -0.53 -2.82 11.07
CA PHE A 150 -0.59 -3.69 9.89
C PHE A 150 0.76 -4.32 9.54
N LEU A 151 1.90 -3.68 9.82
CA LEU A 151 3.23 -4.29 9.69
C LEU A 151 3.43 -5.49 10.63
N VAL A 152 2.68 -5.56 11.74
CA VAL A 152 2.70 -6.71 12.64
C VAL A 152 1.65 -7.76 12.24
N VAL A 153 0.43 -7.32 11.94
CA VAL A 153 -0.71 -8.22 11.66
C VAL A 153 -0.59 -8.89 10.29
N CYS A 154 -0.15 -8.14 9.27
CA CYS A 154 -0.11 -8.64 7.91
C CYS A 154 0.86 -9.81 7.69
N PRO A 155 2.08 -9.84 8.22
CA PRO A 155 2.96 -11.02 8.09
C PRO A 155 2.34 -12.27 8.72
N ILE A 156 1.67 -12.12 9.86
CA ILE A 156 0.98 -13.22 10.55
C ILE A 156 -0.16 -13.76 9.68
N ALA A 157 -0.99 -12.85 9.15
CA ALA A 157 -2.07 -13.22 8.24
C ALA A 157 -1.54 -13.88 6.95
N PHE A 158 -0.44 -13.39 6.40
CA PHE A 158 0.20 -13.96 5.23
C PHE A 158 0.68 -15.39 5.46
N ASN A 159 1.28 -15.67 6.63
CA ASN A 159 1.70 -17.02 7.00
C ASN A 159 0.51 -18.00 7.03
N LEU A 160 -0.63 -17.58 7.60
CA LEU A 160 -1.85 -18.41 7.65
C LEU A 160 -2.43 -18.68 6.24
N VAL A 161 -2.37 -17.70 5.36
CA VAL A 161 -2.89 -17.81 3.97
C VAL A 161 -2.07 -18.77 3.10
N ILE A 162 -0.78 -18.87 3.35
CA ILE A 162 0.11 -19.75 2.55
C ILE A 162 0.12 -21.19 3.10
N GLU A 163 -0.41 -21.43 4.30
CA GLU A 163 -0.52 -22.78 4.87
C GLU A 163 -1.68 -23.61 4.26
N GLU A 164 -2.65 -22.98 3.60
CA GLU A 164 -3.74 -23.63 2.87
C GLU A 164 -3.39 -23.84 1.38
#